data_7d1bd9660d91e938fb65479027746a2e
#
_entry.id   7d1bd9660d91e938fb65479027746a2e
#
_cell.length_a   1.000
_cell.length_b   1.000
_cell.length_c   1.000
_cell.angle_alpha   90.00
_cell.angle_beta   90.00
_cell.angle_gamma   90.00
#
_symmetry.space_group_name_H-M   'P 1'
#
loop_
_entity.id
_entity.type
_entity.pdbx_description
1 polymer ?
#
loop_
_entity_poly.entity_id
_entity_poly.type
_entity_poly.pdbx_seq_one_letter_code
_entity_poly.pdbx_strand_id
1 'polypeptide(L)'
;MKRIIILFFLCYTIPLIAQHTDPIQEAMANYDYETALSLIAQKKSTPPLLLQKGKALRGLGLTTEALATYQEIIRNDTTNTRAFIEAAECCRTLANYNQALKYYEHALDLNPENKYARIQYISLLLSQQKFREALGESSLMTEKDSSAIALHLQAQSFEGMGELLPAAGCYYNIQAKYPDDYLAASKLGALNISGSYFDEAIEATEKYRQIDSTNISVNRQNALAYCLKQDYPTAIRRYEYLVSQGDSSFHTCYYLGISYYAAEKYYEAHDFLEVARKYDPNNINLLYYLGRACSKTSWKKEGVDYLEKAIDLSIPKDSSMTRLYIGMTDCYKMAQMYKEQIASIKKRYQQYDKQNHKLLYDMAYIYFYDLKDKKNAERYLEAFLKTRPKDTKEEAEMN
;
A
#
# COMPACT_ATOMS: atom_id res chain seq x y z
N MET A 1 -43.45 2.97 76.65
CA MET A 1 -42.98 1.62 76.39
C MET A 1 -42.28 1.58 75.05
N LYS A 2 -40.96 1.68 75.01
CA LYS A 2 -40.14 1.58 73.78
C LYS A 2 -39.69 0.13 73.57
N ARG A 3 -40.19 -0.49 72.51
CA ARG A 3 -39.72 -1.84 72.12
C ARG A 3 -38.44 -1.74 71.34
N ILE A 4 -37.35 -2.24 71.87
CA ILE A 4 -36.06 -2.41 71.20
C ILE A 4 -36.13 -3.69 70.40
N ILE A 5 -36.04 -3.59 69.05
CA ILE A 5 -35.92 -4.74 68.17
C ILE A 5 -34.42 -4.95 67.97
N ILE A 6 -33.91 -6.04 68.55
CA ILE A 6 -32.53 -6.53 68.32
C ILE A 6 -32.54 -7.35 67.06
N LEU A 7 -31.97 -6.81 65.97
CA LEU A 7 -31.70 -7.58 64.73
C LEU A 7 -30.41 -8.37 64.90
N PHE A 8 -30.56 -9.69 65.00
CA PHE A 8 -29.46 -10.62 64.93
C PHE A 8 -28.99 -10.71 63.46
N PHE A 9 -27.82 -10.14 63.14
CA PHE A 9 -27.13 -10.41 61.92
C PHE A 9 -26.44 -11.77 62.04
N LEU A 10 -27.02 -12.81 61.42
CA LEU A 10 -26.34 -14.07 61.18
C LEU A 10 -25.31 -13.86 60.07
N CYS A 11 -24.04 -13.63 60.41
CA CYS A 11 -22.92 -13.73 59.48
C CYS A 11 -22.79 -15.20 59.04
N TYR A 12 -23.39 -15.53 57.89
CA TYR A 12 -23.00 -16.72 57.16
C TYR A 12 -21.59 -16.51 56.60
N THR A 13 -20.58 -17.01 57.28
CA THR A 13 -19.26 -17.19 56.69
C THR A 13 -19.37 -18.30 55.65
N ILE A 14 -19.59 -17.90 54.40
CA ILE A 14 -19.37 -18.79 53.26
C ILE A 14 -17.87 -19.12 53.30
N PRO A 15 -17.46 -20.38 53.45
CA PRO A 15 -16.07 -20.73 53.32
C PRO A 15 -15.67 -20.41 51.90
N LEU A 16 -14.76 -19.44 51.74
CA LEU A 16 -14.06 -19.18 50.49
C LEU A 16 -13.27 -20.48 50.22
N ILE A 17 -13.85 -21.37 49.43
CA ILE A 17 -13.12 -22.52 48.90
C ILE A 17 -12.05 -21.90 48.03
N ALA A 18 -10.86 -21.71 48.55
CA ALA A 18 -9.68 -21.40 47.76
C ALA A 18 -9.60 -22.50 46.70
N GLN A 19 -9.96 -22.16 45.46
CA GLN A 19 -9.67 -23.03 44.34
C GLN A 19 -8.15 -23.22 44.36
N HIS A 20 -7.69 -24.41 44.76
CA HIS A 20 -6.31 -24.83 44.61
C HIS A 20 -6.04 -24.82 43.11
N THR A 21 -5.58 -23.68 42.58
CA THR A 21 -5.04 -23.63 41.22
C THR A 21 -3.85 -24.57 41.14
N ASP A 22 -3.83 -25.45 40.14
CA ASP A 22 -2.67 -26.32 39.90
C ASP A 22 -1.42 -25.43 39.81
N PRO A 23 -0.39 -25.66 40.66
CA PRO A 23 0.83 -24.84 40.68
C PRO A 23 1.46 -24.67 39.29
N ILE A 24 1.30 -25.66 38.40
CA ILE A 24 1.75 -25.52 36.98
C ILE A 24 0.93 -24.46 36.24
N GLN A 25 -0.40 -24.46 36.43
CA GLN A 25 -1.25 -23.46 35.75
C GLN A 25 -0.98 -22.07 36.30
N GLU A 26 -0.70 -21.93 37.59
CA GLU A 26 -0.35 -20.65 38.22
C GLU A 26 1.00 -20.13 37.67
N ALA A 27 2.04 -20.95 37.60
CA ALA A 27 3.32 -20.62 37.03
C ALA A 27 3.17 -20.23 35.54
N MET A 28 2.40 -20.98 34.75
CA MET A 28 2.09 -20.69 33.36
C MET A 28 1.34 -19.34 33.18
N ALA A 29 0.40 -19.03 34.06
CA ALA A 29 -0.38 -17.80 34.02
C ALA A 29 0.49 -16.57 34.37
N ASN A 30 1.48 -16.73 35.24
CA ASN A 30 2.45 -15.71 35.63
C ASN A 30 3.65 -15.61 34.68
N TYR A 31 3.65 -16.36 33.56
CA TYR A 31 4.77 -16.43 32.60
C TYR A 31 6.08 -16.96 33.22
N ASP A 32 6.02 -17.62 34.40
CA ASP A 32 7.15 -18.29 35.05
C ASP A 32 7.33 -19.69 34.46
N TYR A 33 7.84 -19.73 33.25
CA TYR A 33 7.98 -20.93 32.45
C TYR A 33 9.06 -21.88 33.01
N GLU A 34 10.10 -21.36 33.68
CA GLU A 34 11.13 -22.18 34.29
C GLU A 34 10.57 -22.99 35.48
N THR A 35 9.83 -22.33 36.36
CA THR A 35 9.11 -23.00 37.45
C THR A 35 8.08 -23.97 36.90
N ALA A 36 7.32 -23.61 35.87
CA ALA A 36 6.36 -24.52 35.23
C ALA A 36 7.04 -25.79 34.71
N LEU A 37 8.19 -25.67 34.03
CA LEU A 37 8.95 -26.82 33.54
C LEU A 37 9.49 -27.68 34.65
N SER A 38 9.98 -27.10 35.75
CA SER A 38 10.48 -27.84 36.92
C SER A 38 9.38 -28.66 37.61
N LEU A 39 8.17 -28.07 37.72
CA LEU A 39 7.00 -28.76 38.28
C LEU A 39 6.47 -29.86 37.35
N ILE A 40 6.49 -29.64 36.04
CA ILE A 40 6.11 -30.64 35.03
C ILE A 40 7.06 -31.85 35.09
N ALA A 41 8.36 -31.60 35.23
CA ALA A 41 9.38 -32.66 35.28
C ALA A 41 9.21 -33.62 36.46
N GLN A 42 8.54 -33.20 37.53
CA GLN A 42 8.27 -34.02 38.72
C GLN A 42 7.03 -34.92 38.56
N LYS A 43 6.23 -34.70 37.51
CA LYS A 43 5.00 -35.47 37.27
C LYS A 43 5.20 -36.53 36.20
N LYS A 44 4.40 -37.62 36.27
CA LYS A 44 4.37 -38.61 35.19
C LYS A 44 3.91 -37.95 33.88
N SER A 45 4.65 -38.21 32.81
CA SER A 45 4.33 -37.66 31.48
C SER A 45 2.93 -38.11 31.03
N THR A 46 2.12 -37.11 30.63
CA THR A 46 0.80 -37.31 30.03
C THR A 46 0.63 -36.31 28.88
N PRO A 47 -0.21 -36.60 27.88
CA PRO A 47 -0.41 -35.67 26.76
C PRO A 47 -0.76 -34.22 27.17
N PRO A 48 -1.65 -33.97 28.18
CA PRO A 48 -1.91 -32.62 28.67
C PRO A 48 -0.68 -31.92 29.26
N LEU A 49 0.16 -32.65 30.01
CA LEU A 49 1.39 -32.10 30.58
C LEU A 49 2.45 -31.84 29.54
N LEU A 50 2.55 -32.67 28.50
CA LEU A 50 3.43 -32.45 27.36
C LEU A 50 2.99 -31.20 26.55
N LEU A 51 1.69 -30.96 26.40
CA LEU A 51 1.18 -29.73 25.79
C LEU A 51 1.59 -28.49 26.61
N GLN A 52 1.48 -28.56 27.95
CA GLN A 52 1.94 -27.47 28.82
C GLN A 52 3.45 -27.28 28.75
N LYS A 53 4.24 -28.39 28.73
CA LYS A 53 5.69 -28.37 28.55
C LYS A 53 6.09 -27.66 27.25
N GLY A 54 5.48 -28.08 26.14
CA GLY A 54 5.74 -27.44 24.84
C GLY A 54 5.42 -25.94 24.82
N LYS A 55 4.30 -25.56 25.47
CA LYS A 55 3.92 -24.14 25.61
C LYS A 55 4.93 -23.36 26.47
N ALA A 56 5.40 -23.89 27.57
CA ALA A 56 6.41 -23.29 28.45
C ALA A 56 7.75 -23.13 27.70
N LEU A 57 8.19 -24.16 26.97
CA LEU A 57 9.39 -24.10 26.13
C LEU A 57 9.29 -23.01 25.05
N ARG A 58 8.14 -22.86 24.39
CA ARG A 58 7.90 -21.76 23.46
C ARG A 58 7.99 -20.40 24.16
N GLY A 59 7.43 -20.28 25.35
CA GLY A 59 7.50 -19.05 26.14
C GLY A 59 8.93 -18.62 26.48
N LEU A 60 9.84 -19.59 26.64
CA LEU A 60 11.29 -19.37 26.83
C LEU A 60 12.08 -19.19 25.49
N GLY A 61 11.41 -19.24 24.35
CA GLY A 61 12.07 -19.19 23.05
C GLY A 61 12.76 -20.50 22.61
N LEU A 62 12.63 -21.59 23.40
CA LEU A 62 13.19 -22.91 23.09
C LEU A 62 12.29 -23.68 22.11
N THR A 63 12.14 -23.07 20.89
CA THR A 63 11.15 -23.52 19.90
C THR A 63 11.46 -24.91 19.35
N THR A 64 12.74 -25.26 19.22
CA THR A 64 13.15 -26.61 18.75
C THR A 64 12.75 -27.70 19.72
N GLU A 65 12.97 -27.48 21.00
CA GLU A 65 12.61 -28.43 22.10
C GLU A 65 11.08 -28.52 22.24
N ALA A 66 10.38 -27.41 22.06
CA ALA A 66 8.92 -27.38 22.01
C ALA A 66 8.40 -28.23 20.83
N LEU A 67 8.96 -28.08 19.65
CA LEU A 67 8.60 -28.89 18.48
C LEU A 67 8.83 -30.37 18.74
N ALA A 68 9.97 -30.74 19.30
CA ALA A 68 10.26 -32.14 19.66
C ALA A 68 9.23 -32.70 20.65
N THR A 69 8.82 -31.87 21.62
CA THR A 69 7.78 -32.24 22.59
C THR A 69 6.42 -32.46 21.93
N TYR A 70 6.00 -31.63 21.02
CA TYR A 70 4.74 -31.81 20.26
C TYR A 70 4.82 -33.01 19.32
N GLN A 71 5.96 -33.26 18.69
CA GLN A 71 6.17 -34.44 17.86
C GLN A 71 6.12 -35.76 18.70
N GLU A 72 6.54 -35.73 19.97
CA GLU A 72 6.35 -36.87 20.89
C GLU A 72 4.87 -37.14 21.10
N ILE A 73 4.05 -36.12 21.31
CA ILE A 73 2.60 -36.29 21.45
C ILE A 73 2.02 -36.89 20.17
N ILE A 74 2.36 -36.35 18.99
CA ILE A 74 1.86 -36.79 17.68
C ILE A 74 2.25 -38.28 17.42
N ARG A 75 3.45 -38.69 17.79
CA ARG A 75 3.87 -40.12 17.65
C ARG A 75 3.04 -41.07 18.48
N ASN A 76 2.62 -40.63 19.67
CA ASN A 76 1.85 -41.47 20.60
C ASN A 76 0.35 -41.38 20.37
N ASP A 77 -0.13 -40.26 19.83
CA ASP A 77 -1.53 -39.99 19.54
C ASP A 77 -1.64 -39.16 18.25
N THR A 78 -1.86 -39.85 17.12
CA THR A 78 -2.00 -39.26 15.80
C THR A 78 -3.32 -38.53 15.60
N THR A 79 -4.22 -38.51 16.59
CA THR A 79 -5.50 -37.82 16.54
C THR A 79 -5.52 -36.51 17.32
N ASN A 80 -4.39 -36.13 17.92
CA ASN A 80 -4.28 -34.95 18.75
C ASN A 80 -4.16 -33.67 17.90
N THR A 81 -5.29 -33.16 17.44
CA THR A 81 -5.38 -31.93 16.62
C THR A 81 -4.57 -30.77 17.20
N ARG A 82 -4.59 -30.59 18.54
CA ARG A 82 -3.88 -29.51 19.22
C ARG A 82 -2.36 -29.61 19.06
N ALA A 83 -1.82 -30.84 19.20
CA ALA A 83 -0.40 -31.06 19.03
C ALA A 83 0.07 -30.74 17.60
N PHE A 84 -0.74 -31.07 16.58
CA PHE A 84 -0.46 -30.68 15.20
C PHE A 84 -0.44 -29.17 15.01
N ILE A 85 -1.41 -28.43 15.56
CA ILE A 85 -1.46 -26.96 15.47
C ILE A 85 -0.22 -26.34 16.13
N GLU A 86 0.12 -26.77 17.34
CA GLU A 86 1.27 -26.24 18.08
C GLU A 86 2.61 -26.59 17.39
N ALA A 87 2.73 -27.78 16.79
CA ALA A 87 3.87 -28.18 15.99
C ALA A 87 3.99 -27.30 14.72
N ALA A 88 2.86 -27.00 14.06
CA ALA A 88 2.83 -26.06 12.91
C ALA A 88 3.33 -24.66 13.29
N GLU A 89 2.87 -24.14 14.45
CA GLU A 89 3.33 -22.85 14.97
C GLU A 89 4.84 -22.83 15.24
N CYS A 90 5.39 -23.89 15.83
CA CYS A 90 6.83 -24.03 16.03
C CYS A 90 7.58 -24.04 14.69
N CYS A 91 7.09 -24.84 13.73
CA CYS A 91 7.70 -24.89 12.38
C CYS A 91 7.64 -23.53 11.68
N ARG A 92 6.56 -22.77 11.82
CA ARG A 92 6.43 -21.42 11.30
C ARG A 92 7.47 -20.46 11.90
N THR A 93 7.64 -20.51 13.21
CA THR A 93 8.64 -19.71 13.94
C THR A 93 10.08 -20.06 13.51
N LEU A 94 10.34 -21.34 13.22
CA LEU A 94 11.62 -21.84 12.72
C LEU A 94 11.80 -21.65 11.19
N ALA A 95 10.89 -20.91 10.53
CA ALA A 95 10.84 -20.73 9.09
C ALA A 95 10.75 -22.02 8.25
N ASN A 96 10.34 -23.14 8.86
CA ASN A 96 10.10 -24.40 8.17
C ASN A 96 8.65 -24.45 7.66
N TYR A 97 8.34 -23.59 6.69
CA TYR A 97 6.99 -23.32 6.21
C TYR A 97 6.32 -24.56 5.57
N ASN A 98 7.10 -25.36 4.82
CA ASN A 98 6.56 -26.56 4.19
C ASN A 98 6.09 -27.59 5.23
N GLN A 99 6.82 -27.75 6.33
CA GLN A 99 6.41 -28.65 7.40
C GLN A 99 5.24 -28.08 8.20
N ALA A 100 5.20 -26.76 8.39
CA ALA A 100 4.09 -26.08 9.05
C ALA A 100 2.78 -26.29 8.28
N LEU A 101 2.80 -26.14 6.93
CA LEU A 101 1.65 -26.40 6.08
C LEU A 101 1.12 -27.83 6.26
N LYS A 102 2.00 -28.85 6.24
CA LYS A 102 1.60 -30.23 6.45
C LYS A 102 0.95 -30.48 7.82
N TYR A 103 1.48 -29.84 8.86
CA TYR A 103 0.89 -29.99 10.19
C TYR A 103 -0.48 -29.30 10.30
N TYR A 104 -0.68 -28.13 9.69
CA TYR A 104 -2.00 -27.51 9.62
C TYR A 104 -2.99 -28.33 8.80
N GLU A 105 -2.57 -28.90 7.67
CA GLU A 105 -3.38 -29.77 6.84
C GLU A 105 -3.87 -30.97 7.67
N HIS A 106 -2.97 -31.72 8.33
CA HIS A 106 -3.36 -32.81 9.22
C HIS A 106 -4.28 -32.37 10.37
N ALA A 107 -4.06 -31.17 10.94
CA ALA A 107 -4.95 -30.66 11.97
C ALA A 107 -6.36 -30.40 11.45
N LEU A 108 -6.48 -29.95 10.17
CA LEU A 108 -7.75 -29.70 9.51
C LEU A 108 -8.42 -30.98 9.01
N ASP A 109 -7.66 -32.02 8.64
CA ASP A 109 -8.19 -33.35 8.34
C ASP A 109 -8.86 -33.96 9.57
N LEU A 110 -8.24 -33.79 10.78
CA LEU A 110 -8.79 -34.25 12.03
C LEU A 110 -9.96 -33.44 12.56
N ASN A 111 -9.93 -32.13 12.34
CA ASN A 111 -10.98 -31.20 12.74
C ASN A 111 -11.20 -30.08 11.69
N PRO A 112 -12.02 -30.36 10.67
CA PRO A 112 -12.30 -29.40 9.60
C PRO A 112 -12.98 -28.10 10.06
N GLU A 113 -13.60 -28.09 11.24
CA GLU A 113 -14.28 -26.92 11.79
C GLU A 113 -13.36 -26.02 12.63
N ASN A 114 -12.07 -26.33 12.74
CA ASN A 114 -11.13 -25.54 13.50
C ASN A 114 -10.79 -24.24 12.76
N LYS A 115 -11.56 -23.19 13.07
CA LYS A 115 -11.39 -21.85 12.44
C LYS A 115 -9.98 -21.29 12.62
N TYR A 116 -9.37 -21.45 13.80
CA TYR A 116 -8.03 -20.94 14.06
C TYR A 116 -7.00 -21.61 13.15
N ALA A 117 -6.98 -22.95 13.09
CA ALA A 117 -6.05 -23.68 12.24
C ALA A 117 -6.22 -23.28 10.76
N ARG A 118 -7.46 -23.15 10.29
CA ARG A 118 -7.75 -22.76 8.90
C ARG A 118 -7.26 -21.34 8.59
N ILE A 119 -7.50 -20.37 9.47
CA ILE A 119 -6.99 -19.00 9.31
C ILE A 119 -5.46 -18.99 9.23
N GLN A 120 -4.77 -19.72 10.14
CA GLN A 120 -3.31 -19.80 10.13
C GLN A 120 -2.77 -20.50 8.88
N TYR A 121 -3.45 -21.56 8.44
CA TYR A 121 -3.11 -22.29 7.22
C TYR A 121 -3.21 -21.40 5.99
N ILE A 122 -4.35 -20.72 5.80
CA ILE A 122 -4.56 -19.79 4.68
C ILE A 122 -3.54 -18.64 4.73
N SER A 123 -3.32 -18.05 5.90
CA SER A 123 -2.35 -16.96 6.07
C SER A 123 -0.92 -17.40 5.70
N LEU A 124 -0.56 -18.64 6.03
CA LEU A 124 0.72 -19.21 5.66
C LEU A 124 0.80 -19.47 4.15
N LEU A 125 -0.26 -20.02 3.53
CA LEU A 125 -0.35 -20.19 2.08
C LEU A 125 -0.18 -18.86 1.32
N LEU A 126 -0.85 -17.79 1.78
CA LEU A 126 -0.72 -16.45 1.23
C LEU A 126 0.72 -15.92 1.33
N SER A 127 1.36 -16.10 2.49
CA SER A 127 2.75 -15.67 2.70
C SER A 127 3.75 -16.44 1.81
N GLN A 128 3.42 -17.68 1.46
CA GLN A 128 4.21 -18.52 0.54
C GLN A 128 3.79 -18.35 -0.93
N GLN A 129 2.94 -17.36 -1.25
CA GLN A 129 2.41 -17.07 -2.60
C GLN A 129 1.64 -18.25 -3.24
N LYS A 130 1.12 -19.17 -2.42
CA LYS A 130 0.26 -20.28 -2.85
C LYS A 130 -1.19 -19.84 -2.95
N PHE A 131 -1.43 -18.82 -3.77
CA PHE A 131 -2.70 -18.09 -3.82
C PHE A 131 -3.90 -18.95 -4.23
N ARG A 132 -3.68 -19.92 -5.13
CA ARG A 132 -4.77 -20.82 -5.58
C ARG A 132 -5.22 -21.77 -4.47
N GLU A 133 -4.27 -22.32 -3.70
CA GLU A 133 -4.57 -23.16 -2.55
C GLU A 133 -5.26 -22.32 -1.44
N ALA A 134 -4.75 -21.10 -1.19
CA ALA A 134 -5.35 -20.15 -0.26
C ALA A 134 -6.79 -19.79 -0.65
N LEU A 135 -7.07 -19.60 -1.96
CA LEU A 135 -8.41 -19.32 -2.46
C LEU A 135 -9.36 -20.49 -2.21
N GLY A 136 -8.92 -21.74 -2.47
CA GLY A 136 -9.73 -22.93 -2.20
C GLY A 136 -10.16 -22.99 -0.73
N GLU A 137 -9.20 -22.85 0.19
CA GLU A 137 -9.46 -22.93 1.64
C GLU A 137 -10.29 -21.73 2.16
N SER A 138 -10.03 -20.52 1.65
CA SER A 138 -10.82 -19.35 2.05
C SER A 138 -12.25 -19.40 1.50
N SER A 139 -12.46 -19.98 0.31
CA SER A 139 -13.81 -20.21 -0.25
C SER A 139 -14.61 -21.19 0.61
N LEU A 140 -14.01 -22.31 1.02
CA LEU A 140 -14.65 -23.23 1.96
C LEU A 140 -15.02 -22.56 3.29
N MET A 141 -14.18 -21.61 3.74
CA MET A 141 -14.46 -20.84 4.95
C MET A 141 -15.63 -19.87 4.75
N THR A 142 -15.67 -19.15 3.63
CA THR A 142 -16.73 -18.17 3.32
C THR A 142 -18.09 -18.80 3.06
N GLU A 143 -18.16 -20.01 2.53
CA GLU A 143 -19.40 -20.77 2.39
C GLU A 143 -20.11 -21.03 3.73
N LYS A 144 -19.33 -21.25 4.79
CA LYS A 144 -19.85 -21.55 6.13
C LYS A 144 -19.94 -20.28 7.03
N ASP A 145 -19.04 -19.35 6.85
CA ASP A 145 -18.88 -18.18 7.70
C ASP A 145 -18.44 -16.97 6.87
N SER A 146 -19.38 -16.11 6.52
CA SER A 146 -19.11 -14.85 5.82
C SER A 146 -18.61 -13.74 6.76
N SER A 147 -17.74 -14.09 7.72
CA SER A 147 -17.07 -13.13 8.59
C SER A 147 -16.11 -12.23 7.81
N ALA A 148 -15.81 -11.03 8.35
CA ALA A 148 -14.85 -10.13 7.72
C ALA A 148 -13.50 -10.82 7.47
N ILE A 149 -13.01 -11.62 8.44
CA ILE A 149 -11.74 -12.35 8.32
C ILE A 149 -11.76 -13.32 7.13
N ALA A 150 -12.83 -14.11 6.97
CA ALA A 150 -12.95 -15.06 5.87
C ALA A 150 -12.94 -14.36 4.52
N LEU A 151 -13.73 -13.29 4.39
CA LEU A 151 -13.80 -12.49 3.17
C LEU A 151 -12.47 -11.75 2.88
N HIS A 152 -11.76 -11.26 3.90
CA HIS A 152 -10.42 -10.67 3.71
C HIS A 152 -9.41 -11.69 3.19
N LEU A 153 -9.38 -12.90 3.73
CA LEU A 153 -8.48 -13.96 3.26
C LEU A 153 -8.79 -14.36 1.81
N GLN A 154 -10.06 -14.42 1.45
CA GLN A 154 -10.49 -14.68 0.08
C GLN A 154 -10.09 -13.54 -0.87
N ALA A 155 -10.31 -12.28 -0.46
CA ALA A 155 -9.90 -11.11 -1.23
C ALA A 155 -8.40 -11.08 -1.47
N GLN A 156 -7.59 -11.34 -0.43
CA GLN A 156 -6.13 -11.41 -0.54
C GLN A 156 -5.66 -12.53 -1.47
N SER A 157 -6.38 -13.67 -1.50
CA SER A 157 -6.09 -14.76 -2.43
C SER A 157 -6.31 -14.33 -3.88
N PHE A 158 -7.42 -13.63 -4.17
CA PHE A 158 -7.69 -13.05 -5.49
C PHE A 158 -6.68 -11.97 -5.86
N GLU A 159 -6.33 -11.06 -4.94
CA GLU A 159 -5.28 -10.04 -5.19
C GLU A 159 -3.94 -10.71 -5.58
N GLY A 160 -3.53 -11.74 -4.85
CA GLY A 160 -2.29 -12.47 -5.13
C GLY A 160 -2.28 -13.16 -6.49
N MET A 161 -3.46 -13.58 -6.99
CA MET A 161 -3.63 -14.14 -8.34
C MET A 161 -3.72 -13.05 -9.42
N GLY A 162 -3.81 -11.78 -9.05
CA GLY A 162 -4.05 -10.65 -9.97
C GLY A 162 -5.52 -10.52 -10.40
N GLU A 163 -6.43 -11.24 -9.78
CA GLU A 163 -7.87 -11.20 -10.08
C GLU A 163 -8.54 -10.04 -9.31
N LEU A 164 -8.31 -8.82 -9.79
CA LEU A 164 -8.66 -7.59 -9.06
C LEU A 164 -10.18 -7.38 -8.93
N LEU A 165 -10.98 -7.78 -9.94
CA LEU A 165 -12.44 -7.63 -9.89
C LEU A 165 -13.09 -8.55 -8.84
N PRO A 166 -12.78 -9.85 -8.75
CA PRO A 166 -13.23 -10.69 -7.64
C PRO A 166 -12.79 -10.19 -6.27
N ALA A 167 -11.54 -9.71 -6.15
CA ALA A 167 -11.05 -9.12 -4.91
C ALA A 167 -11.88 -7.89 -4.50
N ALA A 168 -12.17 -6.99 -5.43
CA ALA A 168 -13.02 -5.82 -5.19
C ALA A 168 -14.43 -6.23 -4.76
N GLY A 169 -15.01 -7.29 -5.36
CA GLY A 169 -16.29 -7.86 -4.94
C GLY A 169 -16.29 -8.35 -3.49
N CYS A 170 -15.21 -8.99 -3.04
CA CYS A 170 -15.07 -9.40 -1.64
C CYS A 170 -15.04 -8.17 -0.70
N TYR A 171 -14.24 -7.15 -1.01
CA TYR A 171 -14.16 -5.94 -0.19
C TYR A 171 -15.47 -5.14 -0.19
N TYR A 172 -16.19 -5.11 -1.32
CA TYR A 172 -17.52 -4.53 -1.38
C TYR A 172 -18.49 -5.24 -0.42
N ASN A 173 -18.48 -6.57 -0.39
CA ASN A 173 -19.29 -7.38 0.52
C ASN A 173 -18.92 -7.15 2.00
N ILE A 174 -17.61 -7.00 2.28
CA ILE A 174 -17.16 -6.63 3.63
C ILE A 174 -17.72 -5.26 4.00
N GLN A 175 -17.55 -4.25 3.17
CA GLN A 175 -18.03 -2.89 3.45
C GLN A 175 -19.55 -2.83 3.63
N ALA A 176 -20.30 -3.65 2.87
CA ALA A 176 -21.75 -3.71 3.00
C ALA A 176 -22.19 -4.31 4.35
N LYS A 177 -21.46 -5.30 4.87
CA LYS A 177 -21.80 -6.02 6.10
C LYS A 177 -21.11 -5.43 7.35
N TYR A 178 -19.89 -4.90 7.17
CA TYR A 178 -19.04 -4.32 8.21
C TYR A 178 -18.57 -2.92 7.77
N PRO A 179 -19.45 -1.91 7.85
CA PRO A 179 -19.18 -0.59 7.29
C PRO A 179 -18.06 0.16 8.01
N ASP A 180 -17.66 -0.26 9.20
CA ASP A 180 -16.55 0.25 10.02
C ASP A 180 -15.19 -0.42 9.70
N ASP A 181 -15.16 -1.37 8.73
CA ASP A 181 -13.92 -1.99 8.28
C ASP A 181 -13.13 -1.03 7.35
N TYR A 182 -12.19 -0.29 7.94
CA TYR A 182 -11.36 0.65 7.19
C TYR A 182 -10.46 -0.03 6.14
N LEU A 183 -10.05 -1.27 6.42
CA LEU A 183 -9.17 -1.99 5.50
C LEU A 183 -9.93 -2.34 4.22
N ALA A 184 -11.16 -2.81 4.34
CA ALA A 184 -12.02 -3.08 3.18
C ALA A 184 -12.29 -1.80 2.39
N ALA A 185 -12.63 -0.69 3.05
CA ALA A 185 -12.87 0.59 2.39
C ALA A 185 -11.62 1.11 1.65
N SER A 186 -10.46 1.03 2.28
CA SER A 186 -9.19 1.45 1.69
C SER A 186 -8.79 0.56 0.51
N LYS A 187 -8.93 -0.76 0.64
CA LYS A 187 -8.61 -1.73 -0.41
C LYS A 187 -9.55 -1.61 -1.60
N LEU A 188 -10.86 -1.48 -1.36
CA LEU A 188 -11.84 -1.27 -2.41
C LEU A 188 -11.57 0.03 -3.17
N GLY A 189 -11.26 1.11 -2.45
CA GLY A 189 -10.84 2.38 -3.05
C GLY A 189 -9.61 2.21 -3.94
N ALA A 190 -8.57 1.53 -3.46
CA ALA A 190 -7.34 1.29 -4.21
C ALA A 190 -7.57 0.43 -5.48
N LEU A 191 -8.37 -0.62 -5.39
CA LEU A 191 -8.69 -1.50 -6.53
C LEU A 191 -9.51 -0.75 -7.58
N ASN A 192 -10.49 0.03 -7.17
CA ASN A 192 -11.29 0.86 -8.09
C ASN A 192 -10.41 1.92 -8.78
N ILE A 193 -9.47 2.55 -8.07
CA ILE A 193 -8.48 3.45 -8.67
C ILE A 193 -7.63 2.72 -9.71
N SER A 194 -7.16 1.52 -9.43
CA SER A 194 -6.35 0.73 -10.36
C SER A 194 -7.12 0.37 -11.64
N GLY A 195 -8.44 0.19 -11.53
CA GLY A 195 -9.35 -0.03 -12.65
C GLY A 195 -9.81 1.26 -13.35
N SER A 196 -9.37 2.44 -12.89
CA SER A 196 -9.84 3.76 -13.33
C SER A 196 -11.33 4.03 -13.02
N TYR A 197 -11.91 3.33 -12.07
CA TYR A 197 -13.26 3.52 -11.55
C TYR A 197 -13.24 4.56 -10.41
N PHE A 198 -12.95 5.82 -10.76
CA PHE A 198 -12.70 6.85 -9.75
C PHE A 198 -13.94 7.25 -8.95
N ASP A 199 -15.12 7.20 -9.56
CA ASP A 199 -16.38 7.51 -8.87
C ASP A 199 -16.72 6.45 -7.83
N GLU A 200 -16.55 5.18 -8.15
CA GLU A 200 -16.74 4.05 -7.24
C GLU A 200 -15.69 4.07 -6.10
N ALA A 201 -14.46 4.49 -6.40
CA ALA A 201 -13.44 4.67 -5.38
C ALA A 201 -13.82 5.79 -4.39
N ILE A 202 -14.34 6.91 -4.90
CA ILE A 202 -14.85 8.02 -4.08
C ILE A 202 -16.03 7.54 -3.24
N GLU A 203 -17.02 6.88 -3.84
CA GLU A 203 -18.20 6.37 -3.12
C GLU A 203 -17.81 5.43 -1.97
N ALA A 204 -16.96 4.44 -2.25
CA ALA A 204 -16.51 3.47 -1.24
C ALA A 204 -15.79 4.15 -0.07
N THR A 205 -14.90 5.09 -0.37
CA THR A 205 -14.13 5.80 0.65
C THR A 205 -14.96 6.83 1.42
N GLU A 206 -15.90 7.54 0.76
CA GLU A 206 -16.80 8.49 1.44
C GLU A 206 -17.79 7.77 2.37
N LYS A 207 -18.29 6.58 2.02
CA LYS A 207 -19.10 5.77 2.93
C LYS A 207 -18.40 5.52 4.28
N TYR A 208 -17.14 5.12 4.24
CA TYR A 208 -16.36 4.91 5.46
C TYR A 208 -16.10 6.24 6.20
N ARG A 209 -15.78 7.32 5.46
CA ARG A 209 -15.51 8.64 6.04
C ARG A 209 -16.67 9.26 6.82
N GLN A 210 -17.91 8.81 6.56
CA GLN A 210 -19.07 9.18 7.36
C GLN A 210 -19.02 8.56 8.78
N ILE A 211 -18.28 7.47 8.96
CA ILE A 211 -18.09 6.76 10.23
C ILE A 211 -16.83 7.29 10.93
N ASP A 212 -15.71 7.30 10.23
CA ASP A 212 -14.43 7.82 10.71
C ASP A 212 -13.74 8.63 9.60
N SER A 213 -13.77 9.95 9.74
CA SER A 213 -13.11 10.87 8.80
C SER A 213 -11.62 11.04 9.04
N THR A 214 -11.05 10.41 10.09
CA THR A 214 -9.64 10.60 10.49
C THR A 214 -8.72 9.51 9.96
N ASN A 215 -9.25 8.40 9.46
CA ASN A 215 -8.44 7.28 9.00
C ASN A 215 -7.55 7.66 7.81
N ILE A 216 -6.24 7.64 8.02
CA ILE A 216 -5.24 8.07 7.04
C ILE A 216 -5.28 7.21 5.77
N SER A 217 -5.42 5.88 5.90
CA SER A 217 -5.38 4.97 4.75
C SER A 217 -6.56 5.21 3.81
N VAL A 218 -7.76 5.37 4.34
CA VAL A 218 -8.98 5.65 3.56
C VAL A 218 -8.89 7.05 2.94
N ASN A 219 -8.44 8.05 3.73
CA ASN A 219 -8.29 9.42 3.26
C ASN A 219 -7.29 9.55 2.12
N ARG A 220 -6.19 8.77 2.13
CA ARG A 220 -5.23 8.74 1.00
C ARG A 220 -5.89 8.23 -0.29
N GLN A 221 -6.67 7.15 -0.22
CA GLN A 221 -7.37 6.63 -1.41
C GLN A 221 -8.43 7.63 -1.89
N ASN A 222 -9.18 8.25 -0.98
CA ASN A 222 -10.16 9.27 -1.30
C ASN A 222 -9.53 10.46 -2.03
N ALA A 223 -8.45 11.01 -1.47
CA ALA A 223 -7.74 12.14 -2.06
C ALA A 223 -7.15 11.79 -3.44
N LEU A 224 -6.59 10.56 -3.58
CA LEU A 224 -6.03 10.09 -4.85
C LEU A 224 -7.12 9.93 -5.92
N ALA A 225 -8.28 9.39 -5.55
CA ALA A 225 -9.39 9.24 -6.48
C ALA A 225 -9.87 10.60 -7.02
N TYR A 226 -10.01 11.62 -6.18
CA TYR A 226 -10.32 12.99 -6.62
C TYR A 226 -9.21 13.58 -7.50
N CYS A 227 -7.94 13.36 -7.17
CA CYS A 227 -6.81 13.83 -7.97
C CYS A 227 -6.82 13.22 -9.37
N LEU A 228 -7.00 11.90 -9.47
CA LEU A 228 -7.02 11.19 -10.75
C LEU A 228 -8.30 11.47 -11.57
N LYS A 229 -9.41 11.74 -10.91
CA LYS A 229 -10.64 12.26 -11.52
C LYS A 229 -10.50 13.70 -12.01
N GLN A 230 -9.38 14.37 -11.70
CA GLN A 230 -9.08 15.76 -12.02
C GLN A 230 -9.94 16.80 -11.24
N ASP A 231 -10.59 16.39 -10.16
CA ASP A 231 -11.18 17.33 -9.20
C ASP A 231 -10.10 17.84 -8.24
N TYR A 232 -9.20 18.65 -8.78
CA TYR A 232 -8.04 19.16 -8.03
C TYR A 232 -8.42 20.01 -6.81
N PRO A 233 -9.47 20.87 -6.85
CA PRO A 233 -9.88 21.61 -5.67
C PRO A 233 -10.27 20.72 -4.50
N THR A 234 -10.98 19.62 -4.76
CA THR A 234 -11.32 18.65 -3.71
C THR A 234 -10.12 17.82 -3.28
N ALA A 235 -9.29 17.34 -4.22
CA ALA A 235 -8.06 16.63 -3.93
C ALA A 235 -7.13 17.43 -3.02
N ILE A 236 -6.91 18.73 -3.30
CA ILE A 236 -6.11 19.63 -2.47
C ILE A 236 -6.64 19.65 -1.04
N ARG A 237 -7.92 19.94 -0.84
CA ARG A 237 -8.53 19.96 0.52
C ARG A 237 -8.34 18.65 1.27
N ARG A 238 -8.46 17.50 0.57
CA ARG A 238 -8.29 16.18 1.18
C ARG A 238 -6.83 15.90 1.55
N TYR A 239 -5.89 16.27 0.69
CA TYR A 239 -4.47 16.12 0.98
C TYR A 239 -3.97 17.10 2.06
N GLU A 240 -4.43 18.37 2.03
CA GLU A 240 -4.13 19.33 3.10
C GLU A 240 -4.61 18.83 4.46
N TYR A 241 -5.79 18.21 4.51
CA TYR A 241 -6.28 17.57 5.72
C TYR A 241 -5.34 16.45 6.19
N LEU A 242 -4.85 15.58 5.30
CA LEU A 242 -3.87 14.55 5.64
C LEU A 242 -2.58 15.16 6.20
N VAL A 243 -2.08 16.22 5.59
CA VAL A 243 -0.89 16.96 6.10
C VAL A 243 -1.16 17.54 7.49
N SER A 244 -2.33 18.09 7.74
CA SER A 244 -2.73 18.61 9.05
C SER A 244 -2.80 17.53 10.14
N GLN A 245 -3.02 16.27 9.75
CA GLN A 245 -2.99 15.10 10.63
C GLN A 245 -1.57 14.50 10.78
N GLY A 246 -0.55 15.18 10.24
CA GLY A 246 0.85 14.76 10.33
C GLY A 246 1.31 13.80 9.22
N ASP A 247 0.48 13.52 8.21
CA ASP A 247 0.87 12.68 7.08
C ASP A 247 1.69 13.47 6.06
N SER A 248 3.00 13.49 6.23
CA SER A 248 3.96 14.07 5.30
C SER A 248 4.65 13.02 4.42
N SER A 249 4.03 11.87 4.21
CA SER A 249 4.60 10.80 3.38
C SER A 249 4.83 11.23 1.93
N PHE A 250 5.70 10.49 1.23
CA PHE A 250 5.94 10.68 -0.21
C PHE A 250 4.63 10.79 -1.00
N HIS A 251 3.72 9.82 -0.79
CA HIS A 251 2.45 9.75 -1.50
C HIS A 251 1.62 11.03 -1.33
N THR A 252 1.43 11.46 -0.09
CA THR A 252 0.62 12.64 0.24
C THR A 252 1.22 13.91 -0.34
N CYS A 253 2.51 14.15 -0.12
CA CYS A 253 3.18 15.34 -0.62
C CYS A 253 3.29 15.37 -2.16
N TYR A 254 3.54 14.22 -2.78
CA TYR A 254 3.65 14.09 -4.23
C TYR A 254 2.34 14.41 -4.94
N TYR A 255 1.23 13.78 -4.54
CA TYR A 255 -0.05 14.01 -5.19
C TYR A 255 -0.70 15.34 -4.81
N LEU A 256 -0.41 15.88 -3.61
CA LEU A 256 -0.77 17.25 -3.26
C LEU A 256 -0.04 18.25 -4.17
N GLY A 257 1.25 18.06 -4.35
CA GLY A 257 2.05 18.90 -5.26
C GLY A 257 1.57 18.82 -6.71
N ILE A 258 1.22 17.63 -7.21
CA ILE A 258 0.61 17.47 -8.54
C ILE A 258 -0.75 18.18 -8.61
N SER A 259 -1.58 18.07 -7.57
CA SER A 259 -2.89 18.73 -7.53
C SER A 259 -2.76 20.25 -7.54
N TYR A 260 -1.80 20.79 -6.80
CA TYR A 260 -1.48 22.22 -6.85
C TYR A 260 -0.94 22.65 -8.21
N TYR A 261 -0.05 21.85 -8.83
CA TYR A 261 0.47 22.13 -10.17
C TYR A 261 -0.68 22.22 -11.20
N ALA A 262 -1.60 21.26 -11.15
CA ALA A 262 -2.75 21.23 -12.05
C ALA A 262 -3.75 22.37 -11.79
N ALA A 263 -3.83 22.86 -10.55
CA ALA A 263 -4.60 24.04 -10.17
C ALA A 263 -3.85 25.37 -10.39
N GLU A 264 -2.72 25.34 -11.10
CA GLU A 264 -1.85 26.50 -11.41
C GLU A 264 -1.26 27.21 -10.18
N LYS A 265 -1.27 26.57 -9.02
CA LYS A 265 -0.64 27.04 -7.78
C LYS A 265 0.80 26.55 -7.71
N TYR A 266 1.67 27.15 -8.52
CA TYR A 266 3.00 26.61 -8.79
C TYR A 266 3.99 26.74 -7.62
N TYR A 267 3.81 27.72 -6.74
CA TYR A 267 4.66 27.88 -5.55
C TYR A 267 4.37 26.78 -4.53
N GLU A 268 3.09 26.54 -4.24
CA GLU A 268 2.65 25.47 -3.34
C GLU A 268 2.99 24.09 -3.94
N ALA A 269 2.85 23.92 -5.25
CA ALA A 269 3.27 22.71 -5.95
C ALA A 269 4.75 22.42 -5.72
N HIS A 270 5.63 23.42 -5.91
CA HIS A 270 7.05 23.31 -5.66
C HIS A 270 7.34 22.87 -4.23
N ASP A 271 6.76 23.53 -3.23
CA ASP A 271 7.05 23.28 -1.83
C ASP A 271 6.72 21.83 -1.43
N PHE A 272 5.54 21.32 -1.81
CA PHE A 272 5.16 19.95 -1.50
C PHE A 272 5.93 18.91 -2.30
N LEU A 273 6.25 19.18 -3.57
CA LEU A 273 7.09 18.29 -4.37
C LEU A 273 8.53 18.25 -3.82
N GLU A 274 9.06 19.35 -3.27
CA GLU A 274 10.35 19.35 -2.58
C GLU A 274 10.34 18.49 -1.31
N VAL A 275 9.24 18.49 -0.55
CA VAL A 275 9.09 17.57 0.57
C VAL A 275 9.09 16.12 0.07
N ALA A 276 8.34 15.81 -0.98
CA ALA A 276 8.31 14.47 -1.58
C ALA A 276 9.71 14.02 -2.10
N ARG A 277 10.50 14.96 -2.68
CA ARG A 277 11.85 14.69 -3.19
C ARG A 277 12.84 14.21 -2.13
N LYS A 278 12.62 14.56 -0.86
CA LYS A 278 13.46 14.06 0.26
C LYS A 278 13.33 12.55 0.43
N TYR A 279 12.19 11.96 0.08
CA TYR A 279 11.95 10.51 0.17
C TYR A 279 12.46 9.74 -1.06
N ASP A 280 12.28 10.32 -2.26
CA ASP A 280 12.73 9.71 -3.51
C ASP A 280 13.33 10.78 -4.45
N PRO A 281 14.62 11.10 -4.25
CA PRO A 281 15.29 12.17 -4.98
C PRO A 281 15.56 11.84 -6.46
N ASN A 282 15.32 10.61 -6.88
CA ASN A 282 15.57 10.11 -8.23
C ASN A 282 14.28 9.74 -8.98
N ASN A 283 13.12 10.09 -8.44
CA ASN A 283 11.84 9.84 -9.08
C ASN A 283 11.68 10.74 -10.32
N ILE A 284 11.70 10.15 -11.50
CA ILE A 284 11.66 10.88 -12.77
C ILE A 284 10.39 11.72 -12.91
N ASN A 285 9.22 11.18 -12.51
CA ASN A 285 7.97 11.91 -12.61
C ASN A 285 7.92 13.11 -11.65
N LEU A 286 8.42 12.92 -10.42
CA LEU A 286 8.52 13.99 -9.44
C LEU A 286 9.44 15.12 -9.95
N LEU A 287 10.63 14.77 -10.45
CA LEU A 287 11.57 15.74 -11.03
C LEU A 287 10.96 16.47 -12.22
N TYR A 288 10.14 15.77 -13.03
CA TYR A 288 9.41 16.41 -14.13
C TYR A 288 8.42 17.47 -13.61
N TYR A 289 7.59 17.15 -12.62
CA TYR A 289 6.62 18.10 -12.07
C TYR A 289 7.30 19.26 -11.32
N LEU A 290 8.39 19.00 -10.59
CA LEU A 290 9.23 20.05 -9.99
C LEU A 290 9.77 21.02 -11.06
N GLY A 291 10.42 20.50 -12.09
CA GLY A 291 10.95 21.31 -13.15
C GLY A 291 9.90 22.15 -13.85
N ARG A 292 8.72 21.57 -14.09
CA ARG A 292 7.56 22.26 -14.67
C ARG A 292 7.01 23.36 -13.75
N ALA A 293 6.89 23.09 -12.45
CA ALA A 293 6.46 24.08 -11.47
C ALA A 293 7.47 25.23 -11.39
N CYS A 294 8.76 24.92 -11.31
CA CYS A 294 9.85 25.89 -11.31
C CYS A 294 9.85 26.81 -12.54
N SER A 295 9.45 26.30 -13.72
CA SER A 295 9.36 27.12 -14.94
C SER A 295 8.36 28.28 -14.84
N LYS A 296 7.37 28.16 -13.94
CA LYS A 296 6.32 29.15 -13.69
C LYS A 296 6.56 30.02 -12.45
N THR A 297 7.68 29.80 -11.74
CA THR A 297 8.06 30.50 -10.51
C THR A 297 9.39 31.26 -10.69
N SER A 298 10.00 31.67 -9.58
CA SER A 298 11.34 32.30 -9.59
C SER A 298 12.50 31.29 -9.74
N TRP A 299 12.26 29.97 -9.53
CA TRP A 299 13.28 28.90 -9.53
C TRP A 299 13.54 28.29 -10.93
N LYS A 300 13.57 29.14 -11.98
CA LYS A 300 13.66 28.66 -13.38
C LYS A 300 14.95 27.87 -13.67
N LYS A 301 16.05 28.25 -13.01
CA LYS A 301 17.33 27.53 -13.16
C LYS A 301 17.30 26.15 -12.51
N GLU A 302 16.80 26.08 -11.29
CA GLU A 302 16.60 24.79 -10.59
C GLU A 302 15.66 23.87 -11.39
N GLY A 303 14.67 24.46 -12.07
CA GLY A 303 13.78 23.72 -12.97
C GLY A 303 14.51 23.03 -14.11
N VAL A 304 15.54 23.67 -14.67
CA VAL A 304 16.40 23.06 -15.68
C VAL A 304 17.18 21.89 -15.07
N ASP A 305 17.80 22.10 -13.89
CA ASP A 305 18.62 21.08 -13.22
C ASP A 305 17.79 19.81 -12.90
N TYR A 306 16.53 19.98 -12.45
CA TYR A 306 15.62 18.85 -12.20
C TYR A 306 15.29 18.07 -13.46
N LEU A 307 15.06 18.77 -14.58
CA LEU A 307 14.72 18.10 -15.85
C LEU A 307 15.95 17.45 -16.48
N GLU A 308 17.14 18.06 -16.37
CA GLU A 308 18.39 17.43 -16.80
C GLU A 308 18.63 16.13 -16.02
N LYS A 309 18.49 16.18 -14.69
CA LYS A 309 18.60 14.98 -13.85
C LYS A 309 17.57 13.91 -14.25
N ALA A 310 16.32 14.30 -14.52
CA ALA A 310 15.29 13.36 -14.95
C ALA A 310 15.64 12.70 -16.29
N ILE A 311 16.25 13.45 -17.22
CA ILE A 311 16.73 12.93 -18.51
C ILE A 311 17.85 11.92 -18.29
N ASP A 312 18.83 12.25 -17.45
CA ASP A 312 19.97 11.37 -17.16
C ASP A 312 19.55 10.04 -16.50
N LEU A 313 18.49 10.09 -15.67
CA LEU A 313 17.92 8.92 -15.03
C LEU A 313 16.99 8.11 -15.93
N SER A 314 16.56 8.66 -17.07
CA SER A 314 15.61 7.98 -17.95
C SER A 314 16.27 6.86 -18.75
N ILE A 315 15.69 5.66 -18.69
CA ILE A 315 15.91 4.68 -19.73
C ILE A 315 15.22 5.21 -20.99
N PRO A 316 15.90 5.34 -22.14
CA PRO A 316 15.35 5.98 -23.34
C PRO A 316 14.09 5.23 -23.83
N LYS A 317 12.92 5.72 -23.43
CA LYS A 317 11.64 5.41 -24.06
C LYS A 317 11.22 6.67 -24.79
N ASP A 318 10.98 6.60 -26.09
CA ASP A 318 10.71 7.77 -26.94
C ASP A 318 9.63 8.71 -26.38
N SER A 319 8.53 8.14 -25.87
CA SER A 319 7.44 8.94 -25.29
C SER A 319 7.81 9.67 -24.00
N SER A 320 8.61 9.04 -23.14
CA SER A 320 9.07 9.65 -21.88
C SER A 320 10.09 10.77 -22.17
N MET A 321 11.03 10.51 -23.08
CA MET A 321 12.02 11.49 -23.49
C MET A 321 11.37 12.70 -24.18
N THR A 322 10.39 12.48 -25.06
CA THR A 322 9.61 13.54 -25.68
C THR A 322 9.00 14.47 -24.64
N ARG A 323 8.35 13.91 -23.60
CA ARG A 323 7.72 14.68 -22.51
C ARG A 323 8.75 15.49 -21.71
N LEU A 324 9.89 14.90 -21.39
CA LEU A 324 10.98 15.59 -20.66
C LEU A 324 11.55 16.75 -21.47
N TYR A 325 11.79 16.56 -22.78
CA TYR A 325 12.26 17.64 -23.64
C TYR A 325 11.22 18.75 -23.84
N ILE A 326 9.91 18.47 -23.81
CA ILE A 326 8.87 19.51 -23.79
C ILE A 326 9.05 20.38 -22.53
N GLY A 327 9.10 19.75 -21.35
CA GLY A 327 9.27 20.48 -20.10
C GLY A 327 10.53 21.32 -20.05
N MET A 328 11.65 20.76 -20.52
CA MET A 328 12.95 21.42 -20.57
C MET A 328 12.94 22.63 -21.54
N THR A 329 12.31 22.46 -22.70
CA THR A 329 12.12 23.55 -23.68
C THR A 329 11.35 24.73 -23.08
N ASP A 330 10.29 24.43 -22.29
CA ASP A 330 9.51 25.48 -21.61
C ASP A 330 10.33 26.18 -20.51
N CYS A 331 11.14 25.45 -19.76
CA CYS A 331 12.05 26.05 -18.77
C CYS A 331 13.07 26.98 -19.42
N TYR A 332 13.72 26.56 -20.50
CA TYR A 332 14.66 27.39 -21.23
C TYR A 332 13.99 28.65 -21.82
N LYS A 333 12.78 28.52 -22.37
CA LYS A 333 11.98 29.66 -22.85
C LYS A 333 11.74 30.66 -21.72
N MET A 334 11.27 30.23 -20.57
CA MET A 334 10.97 31.10 -19.43
C MET A 334 12.23 31.71 -18.80
N ALA A 335 13.37 31.03 -18.89
CA ALA A 335 14.68 31.53 -18.46
C ALA A 335 15.35 32.42 -19.52
N GLN A 336 14.74 32.60 -20.69
CA GLN A 336 15.30 33.36 -21.86
C GLN A 336 16.63 32.78 -22.39
N MET A 337 16.82 31.46 -22.18
CA MET A 337 18.00 30.69 -22.64
C MET A 337 17.70 30.13 -24.05
N TYR A 338 17.59 31.01 -25.03
CA TYR A 338 17.08 30.68 -26.38
C TYR A 338 17.96 29.72 -27.16
N LYS A 339 19.28 29.75 -26.99
CA LYS A 339 20.20 28.82 -27.65
C LYS A 339 20.03 27.38 -27.11
N GLU A 340 19.90 27.24 -25.80
CA GLU A 340 19.65 26.00 -25.10
C GLU A 340 18.23 25.47 -25.42
N GLN A 341 17.26 26.37 -25.55
CA GLN A 341 15.90 26.04 -25.97
C GLN A 341 15.92 25.39 -27.36
N ILE A 342 16.61 26.01 -28.34
CA ILE A 342 16.74 25.45 -29.69
C ILE A 342 17.49 24.09 -29.65
N ALA A 343 18.55 23.96 -28.87
CA ALA A 343 19.29 22.72 -28.74
C ALA A 343 18.39 21.60 -28.21
N SER A 344 17.55 21.89 -27.23
CA SER A 344 16.53 20.99 -26.67
C SER A 344 15.49 20.56 -27.71
N ILE A 345 14.90 21.51 -28.45
CA ILE A 345 13.94 21.22 -29.52
C ILE A 345 14.59 20.36 -30.62
N LYS A 346 15.79 20.71 -31.04
CA LYS A 346 16.53 19.97 -32.05
C LYS A 346 16.79 18.52 -31.65
N LYS A 347 17.23 18.27 -30.40
CA LYS A 347 17.49 16.93 -29.91
C LYS A 347 16.20 16.12 -29.83
N ARG A 348 15.09 16.72 -29.35
CA ARG A 348 13.76 16.11 -29.37
C ARG A 348 13.37 15.69 -30.78
N TYR A 349 13.42 16.61 -31.76
CA TYR A 349 13.06 16.32 -33.12
C TYR A 349 13.91 15.22 -33.75
N GLN A 350 15.23 15.25 -33.57
CA GLN A 350 16.14 14.30 -34.20
C GLN A 350 16.07 12.90 -33.63
N GLN A 351 15.81 12.74 -32.35
CA GLN A 351 15.95 11.45 -31.64
C GLN A 351 14.62 10.84 -31.22
N TYR A 352 13.64 11.65 -30.79
CA TYR A 352 12.47 11.15 -30.05
C TYR A 352 11.10 11.49 -30.67
N ASP A 353 11.03 12.49 -31.57
CA ASP A 353 9.75 13.04 -32.07
C ASP A 353 9.87 13.49 -33.52
N LYS A 354 10.42 12.62 -34.36
CA LYS A 354 10.77 12.91 -35.79
C LYS A 354 9.56 13.22 -36.65
N GLN A 355 8.37 12.78 -36.30
CA GLN A 355 7.12 13.02 -37.04
C GLN A 355 6.52 14.40 -36.73
N ASN A 356 6.96 15.06 -35.68
CA ASN A 356 6.45 16.35 -35.27
C ASN A 356 7.23 17.49 -35.98
N HIS A 357 6.90 17.68 -37.25
CA HIS A 357 7.59 18.67 -38.08
C HIS A 357 7.36 20.12 -37.62
N LYS A 358 6.31 20.39 -36.83
CA LYS A 358 6.09 21.70 -36.19
C LYS A 358 7.30 22.20 -35.41
N LEU A 359 8.11 21.29 -34.84
CA LEU A 359 9.33 21.65 -34.12
C LEU A 359 10.35 22.40 -34.99
N LEU A 360 10.34 22.19 -36.32
CA LEU A 360 11.16 22.95 -37.24
C LEU A 360 10.69 24.42 -37.33
N TYR A 361 9.37 24.62 -37.37
CA TYR A 361 8.77 25.95 -37.34
C TYR A 361 9.06 26.63 -35.98
N ASP A 362 8.90 25.96 -34.87
CA ASP A 362 9.19 26.53 -33.55
C ASP A 362 10.66 27.00 -33.45
N MET A 363 11.62 26.23 -34.00
CA MET A 363 13.03 26.67 -34.08
C MET A 363 13.21 27.91 -34.99
N ALA A 364 12.55 27.96 -36.13
CA ALA A 364 12.59 29.13 -37.03
C ALA A 364 12.06 30.38 -36.33
N TYR A 365 10.94 30.25 -35.60
CA TYR A 365 10.34 31.33 -34.82
C TYR A 365 11.32 31.91 -33.80
N ILE A 366 11.98 31.06 -32.99
CA ILE A 366 12.94 31.48 -31.98
C ILE A 366 14.14 32.18 -32.61
N TYR A 367 14.66 31.66 -33.71
CA TYR A 367 15.76 32.31 -34.41
C TYR A 367 15.36 33.69 -34.93
N PHE A 368 14.14 33.84 -35.46
CA PHE A 368 13.68 35.09 -36.03
C PHE A 368 13.35 36.16 -34.98
N TYR A 369 12.50 35.78 -34.01
CA TYR A 369 11.96 36.75 -33.05
C TYR A 369 12.84 36.98 -31.83
N ASP A 370 13.46 35.93 -31.29
CA ASP A 370 14.22 36.05 -30.06
C ASP A 370 15.72 36.27 -30.28
N LEU A 371 16.35 35.55 -31.22
CA LEU A 371 17.78 35.65 -31.49
C LEU A 371 18.11 36.65 -32.62
N LYS A 372 17.13 37.13 -33.38
CA LYS A 372 17.30 38.01 -34.56
C LYS A 372 18.24 37.45 -35.64
N ASP A 373 18.36 36.13 -35.72
CA ASP A 373 19.19 35.38 -36.68
C ASP A 373 18.37 34.95 -37.90
N LYS A 374 18.21 35.86 -38.86
CA LYS A 374 17.42 35.62 -40.06
C LYS A 374 17.91 34.43 -40.89
N LYS A 375 19.22 34.23 -40.98
CA LYS A 375 19.79 33.14 -41.77
C LYS A 375 19.41 31.77 -41.27
N ASN A 376 19.48 31.54 -39.95
CA ASN A 376 19.05 30.28 -39.37
C ASN A 376 17.52 30.17 -39.36
N ALA A 377 16.78 31.24 -39.19
CA ALA A 377 15.33 31.25 -39.28
C ALA A 377 14.85 30.78 -40.68
N GLU A 378 15.39 31.35 -41.76
CA GLU A 378 15.09 30.94 -43.14
C GLU A 378 15.41 29.45 -43.36
N ARG A 379 16.57 28.95 -42.89
CA ARG A 379 16.96 27.55 -43.05
C ARG A 379 15.98 26.57 -42.41
N TYR A 380 15.50 26.86 -41.19
CA TYR A 380 14.56 25.98 -40.51
C TYR A 380 13.13 26.14 -41.08
N LEU A 381 12.74 27.32 -41.55
CA LEU A 381 11.47 27.53 -42.24
C LEU A 381 11.42 26.75 -43.56
N GLU A 382 12.47 26.83 -44.39
CA GLU A 382 12.58 26.01 -45.59
C GLU A 382 12.53 24.51 -45.31
N ALA A 383 13.17 24.06 -44.21
CA ALA A 383 13.10 22.67 -43.80
C ALA A 383 11.69 22.26 -43.44
N PHE A 384 10.92 23.12 -42.73
CA PHE A 384 9.51 22.89 -42.41
C PHE A 384 8.64 22.84 -43.67
N LEU A 385 8.77 23.78 -44.60
CA LEU A 385 8.01 23.82 -45.85
C LEU A 385 8.25 22.58 -46.74
N LYS A 386 9.46 22.02 -46.72
CA LYS A 386 9.79 20.74 -47.41
C LYS A 386 9.02 19.55 -46.85
N THR A 387 8.51 19.60 -45.62
CA THR A 387 7.68 18.54 -45.05
C THR A 387 6.24 18.55 -45.54
N ARG A 388 5.86 19.57 -46.34
CA ARG A 388 4.53 19.78 -46.89
C ARG A 388 3.43 19.79 -45.84
N PRO A 389 3.49 20.69 -44.85
CA PRO A 389 2.43 20.80 -43.85
C PRO A 389 1.10 21.14 -44.54
N LYS A 390 0.00 20.49 -44.09
CA LYS A 390 -1.34 20.74 -44.64
C LYS A 390 -2.20 21.36 -43.54
N ASP A 391 -2.93 22.42 -43.91
CA ASP A 391 -3.99 23.06 -43.12
C ASP A 391 -3.55 23.41 -41.67
N THR A 392 -2.36 23.91 -41.49
CA THR A 392 -1.85 24.34 -40.19
C THR A 392 -1.94 25.87 -40.05
N LYS A 393 -2.12 26.35 -38.80
CA LYS A 393 -2.07 27.79 -38.49
C LYS A 393 -0.72 28.38 -38.92
N GLU A 394 0.34 27.62 -38.79
CA GLU A 394 1.71 27.94 -39.15
C GLU A 394 1.86 28.14 -40.68
N GLU A 395 1.10 27.40 -41.49
CA GLU A 395 1.07 27.58 -42.94
C GLU A 395 0.42 28.91 -43.34
N ALA A 396 -0.66 29.31 -42.63
CA ALA A 396 -1.32 30.60 -42.85
C ALA A 396 -0.45 31.79 -42.45
N GLU A 397 0.43 31.65 -41.45
CA GLU A 397 1.37 32.72 -41.03
C GLU A 397 2.59 32.84 -41.93
N MET A 398 2.84 31.88 -42.83
CA MET A 398 3.97 31.86 -43.77
C MET A 398 3.65 32.46 -45.14
N ASN A 399 2.37 32.59 -45.50
CA ASN A 399 1.89 33.23 -46.72
C ASN A 399 1.59 34.72 -46.50
#